data_a920c6ab5204eb941df380ca6aed8a0f
#
_entry.id   a920c6ab5204eb941df380ca6aed8a0f
#
_cell.length_a   1.000
_cell.length_b   1.000
_cell.length_c   1.000
_cell.angle_alpha   90.00
_cell.angle_beta   90.00
_cell.angle_gamma   90.00
#
_symmetry.space_group_name_H-M   'P 1'
#
loop_
_entity.id
_entity.type
_entity.pdbx_description
1 polymer ?
#
loop_
_entity_poly.entity_id
_entity_poly.type
_entity_poly.pdbx_seq_one_letter_code
_entity_poly.pdbx_strand_id
1 'polypeptide(L)'
;MRKSRWFIPLSAAVFLGVLFSVSACQGQNQSQTAAKDAAPAAAQPQYQATSTIKDIMLSIVDPNADVVWLSVTTGQSSKGTVDTAPKNDEEWKKVRQGAIALTEAANLLMMPGRHVAAPGEKSETPGVELEPSEMEELINKDRASWVMRATKLHEAGLAAVQAVDAKDPQKVFEVGEQIEQACENCHRQYWYPNEQIPPVPASTQ
;
A
#
# COMPACT_ATOMS: atom_id res chain seq x y z
N MET A 1 -44.84 -17.16 -11.09
CA MET A 1 -45.61 -17.30 -12.36
C MET A 1 -45.08 -16.28 -13.37
N ARG A 2 -44.32 -16.61 -14.34
CA ARG A 2 -44.56 -16.59 -15.81
C ARG A 2 -43.25 -16.96 -16.50
N LYS A 3 -43.18 -18.18 -17.05
CA LYS A 3 -42.17 -18.68 -17.97
C LYS A 3 -42.40 -18.08 -19.34
N SER A 4 -41.35 -17.63 -20.05
CA SER A 4 -41.45 -17.42 -21.49
C SER A 4 -40.27 -18.13 -22.16
N ARG A 5 -40.63 -19.20 -22.84
CA ARG A 5 -39.78 -19.99 -23.75
C ARG A 5 -39.91 -19.37 -25.12
N TRP A 6 -38.81 -19.16 -25.84
CA TRP A 6 -38.85 -18.90 -27.27
C TRP A 6 -38.01 -19.92 -28.02
N PHE A 7 -38.66 -20.45 -29.03
CA PHE A 7 -38.26 -21.56 -29.88
C PHE A 7 -37.35 -21.11 -31.03
N ILE A 8 -36.48 -22.04 -31.42
CA ILE A 8 -35.64 -22.04 -32.62
C ILE A 8 -36.54 -22.39 -33.83
N PRO A 9 -36.20 -21.98 -35.06
CA PRO A 9 -36.25 -22.95 -36.12
C PRO A 9 -34.92 -23.12 -36.89
N LEU A 10 -34.62 -24.38 -37.10
CA LEU A 10 -33.70 -24.96 -38.04
C LEU A 10 -34.13 -24.64 -39.47
N SER A 11 -33.19 -24.27 -40.34
CA SER A 11 -33.39 -24.36 -41.78
C SER A 11 -32.11 -24.90 -42.43
N ALA A 12 -32.26 -26.11 -42.93
CA ALA A 12 -31.31 -26.78 -43.80
C ALA A 12 -31.49 -26.30 -45.25
N ALA A 13 -30.40 -26.04 -45.94
CA ALA A 13 -30.38 -26.00 -47.40
C ALA A 13 -29.09 -26.65 -47.92
N VAL A 14 -29.31 -27.71 -48.64
CA VAL A 14 -28.39 -28.51 -49.44
C VAL A 14 -28.23 -27.83 -50.80
N PHE A 15 -27.08 -27.92 -51.44
CA PHE A 15 -26.78 -28.05 -52.85
C PHE A 15 -25.36 -27.52 -53.12
N LEU A 16 -24.54 -28.19 -53.67
CA LEU A 16 -24.24 -28.92 -54.93
C LEU A 16 -22.79 -28.63 -55.31
N GLY A 17 -22.03 -29.66 -55.58
CA GLY A 17 -20.63 -29.63 -55.91
C GLY A 17 -20.33 -29.06 -57.30
N VAL A 18 -19.15 -28.54 -57.43
CA VAL A 18 -18.42 -28.40 -58.68
C VAL A 18 -17.00 -28.86 -58.48
N LEU A 19 -16.68 -29.97 -59.08
CA LEU A 19 -15.31 -30.43 -59.32
C LEU A 19 -14.64 -29.51 -60.36
N PHE A 20 -13.51 -28.89 -60.00
CA PHE A 20 -12.58 -28.40 -61.02
C PHE A 20 -11.14 -28.71 -60.67
N SER A 21 -10.46 -29.06 -61.69
CA SER A 21 -9.20 -29.76 -61.85
C SER A 21 -7.94 -29.08 -61.27
N VAL A 22 -7.06 -29.94 -60.88
CA VAL A 22 -5.64 -29.84 -60.62
C VAL A 22 -4.92 -28.85 -61.56
N SER A 23 -4.16 -27.92 -60.94
CA SER A 23 -2.95 -27.39 -61.61
C SER A 23 -1.91 -27.19 -60.51
N ALA A 24 -0.90 -28.05 -60.57
CA ALA A 24 0.30 -27.94 -59.78
C ALA A 24 1.12 -26.74 -60.27
N CYS A 25 1.33 -25.75 -59.38
CA CYS A 25 2.43 -24.80 -59.49
C CYS A 25 3.22 -24.80 -58.20
N GLN A 26 4.40 -25.37 -58.25
CA GLN A 26 5.43 -25.17 -57.23
C GLN A 26 5.75 -23.68 -57.19
N GLY A 27 5.51 -23.05 -56.11
CA GLY A 27 5.83 -21.66 -55.79
C GLY A 27 6.32 -21.55 -54.38
N GLN A 28 7.59 -21.49 -54.24
CA GLN A 28 8.44 -20.97 -53.16
C GLN A 28 7.75 -20.56 -51.86
N ASN A 29 8.08 -21.30 -50.85
CA ASN A 29 7.87 -21.04 -49.45
C ASN A 29 8.62 -19.75 -49.04
N GLN A 30 7.98 -18.59 -49.20
CA GLN A 30 8.39 -17.36 -48.50
C GLN A 30 7.64 -17.31 -47.20
N SER A 31 8.29 -17.85 -46.18
CA SER A 31 7.93 -17.52 -44.79
C SER A 31 8.15 -16.02 -44.59
N GLN A 32 7.15 -15.23 -44.93
CA GLN A 32 7.03 -13.88 -44.41
C GLN A 32 6.68 -14.01 -42.94
N THR A 33 7.71 -14.04 -42.10
CA THR A 33 7.58 -13.64 -40.70
C THR A 33 7.09 -12.20 -40.71
N ALA A 34 5.79 -12.02 -40.56
CA ALA A 34 5.24 -10.75 -40.19
C ALA A 34 5.85 -10.39 -38.82
N ALA A 35 6.91 -9.59 -38.86
CA ALA A 35 7.36 -8.85 -37.72
C ALA A 35 6.16 -7.96 -37.32
N LYS A 36 5.41 -8.41 -36.33
CA LYS A 36 4.39 -7.62 -35.69
C LYS A 36 5.13 -6.43 -35.09
N ASP A 37 4.96 -5.27 -35.68
CA ASP A 37 5.41 -4.00 -35.12
C ASP A 37 4.76 -3.87 -33.74
N ALA A 38 5.48 -4.38 -32.75
CA ALA A 38 5.14 -4.09 -31.36
C ALA A 38 5.38 -2.58 -31.19
N ALA A 39 4.32 -1.82 -31.02
CA ALA A 39 4.43 -0.44 -30.64
C ALA A 39 5.45 -0.34 -29.49
N PRO A 40 6.37 0.63 -29.51
CA PRO A 40 7.35 0.77 -28.44
C PRO A 40 6.59 0.85 -27.11
N ALA A 41 6.90 -0.08 -26.21
CA ALA A 41 6.32 -0.06 -24.87
C ALA A 41 6.54 1.34 -24.29
N ALA A 42 5.46 2.04 -23.94
CA ALA A 42 5.55 3.36 -23.35
C ALA A 42 6.55 3.28 -22.20
N ALA A 43 7.59 4.12 -22.24
CA ALA A 43 8.60 4.15 -21.21
C ALA A 43 7.92 4.31 -19.85
N GLN A 44 8.08 3.32 -18.96
CA GLN A 44 7.54 3.39 -17.61
C GLN A 44 8.14 4.63 -16.93
N PRO A 45 7.33 5.46 -16.26
CA PRO A 45 7.87 6.61 -15.55
C PRO A 45 8.92 6.12 -14.55
N GLN A 46 10.14 6.64 -14.66
CA GLN A 46 11.20 6.33 -13.72
C GLN A 46 10.98 7.15 -12.45
N TYR A 47 10.49 6.51 -11.40
CA TYR A 47 10.45 7.12 -10.07
C TYR A 47 11.89 7.29 -9.56
N GLN A 48 12.16 8.41 -8.89
CA GLN A 48 13.46 8.69 -8.28
C GLN A 48 13.34 8.53 -6.77
N ALA A 49 14.00 7.52 -6.22
CA ALA A 49 14.10 7.31 -4.78
C ALA A 49 15.18 8.24 -4.20
N THR A 50 14.84 9.49 -3.96
CA THR A 50 15.81 10.53 -3.50
C THR A 50 16.14 10.38 -2.03
N SER A 51 15.14 10.16 -1.18
CA SER A 51 15.28 10.03 0.28
C SER A 51 15.45 8.57 0.67
N THR A 52 16.03 8.30 1.83
CA THR A 52 16.06 6.97 2.45
C THR A 52 14.72 6.61 3.10
N ILE A 53 14.55 5.36 3.51
CA ILE A 53 13.38 4.94 4.32
C ILE A 53 13.39 5.70 5.64
N LYS A 54 14.56 5.83 6.31
CA LYS A 54 14.73 6.60 7.55
C LYS A 54 14.29 8.05 7.37
N ASP A 55 14.70 8.71 6.28
CA ASP A 55 14.29 10.09 5.99
C ASP A 55 12.77 10.22 5.87
N ILE A 56 12.11 9.26 5.20
CA ILE A 56 10.66 9.26 5.05
C ILE A 56 9.97 9.04 6.40
N MET A 57 10.48 8.12 7.22
CA MET A 57 9.94 7.89 8.57
C MET A 57 10.01 9.17 9.40
N LEU A 58 11.19 9.78 9.52
CA LEU A 58 11.41 10.95 10.37
C LEU A 58 10.76 12.24 9.83
N SER A 59 10.69 12.39 8.51
CA SER A 59 10.23 13.65 7.90
C SER A 59 8.75 13.66 7.51
N ILE A 60 8.15 12.49 7.27
CA ILE A 60 6.79 12.41 6.76
C ILE A 60 5.91 11.48 7.60
N VAL A 61 6.34 10.23 7.86
CA VAL A 61 5.47 9.25 8.54
C VAL A 61 5.21 9.67 9.97
N ASP A 62 6.25 9.75 10.78
CA ASP A 62 6.18 10.03 12.21
C ASP A 62 5.46 11.35 12.53
N PRO A 63 5.88 12.51 12.00
CA PRO A 63 5.21 13.78 12.32
C PRO A 63 3.76 13.86 11.85
N ASN A 64 3.37 13.11 10.83
CA ASN A 64 1.98 13.12 10.35
C ASN A 64 1.11 12.07 11.05
N ALA A 65 1.68 10.97 11.53
CA ALA A 65 1.01 10.07 12.46
C ALA A 65 0.69 10.81 13.77
N ASP A 66 1.64 11.58 14.31
CA ASP A 66 1.43 12.42 15.48
C ASP A 66 0.31 13.44 15.29
N VAL A 67 0.21 14.08 14.14
CA VAL A 67 -0.91 14.99 13.84
C VAL A 67 -2.26 14.28 13.96
N VAL A 68 -2.36 13.01 13.56
CA VAL A 68 -3.60 12.23 13.68
C VAL A 68 -3.82 11.81 15.12
N TRP A 69 -2.83 11.21 15.79
CA TRP A 69 -2.94 10.69 17.16
C TRP A 69 -3.24 11.79 18.18
N LEU A 70 -2.54 12.92 18.10
CA LEU A 70 -2.70 14.02 19.04
C LEU A 70 -3.96 14.88 18.78
N SER A 71 -4.63 14.66 17.65
CA SER A 71 -5.85 15.40 17.32
C SER A 71 -7.05 14.99 18.18
N VAL A 72 -7.07 13.73 18.60
CA VAL A 72 -8.14 13.16 19.46
C VAL A 72 -7.47 12.37 20.57
N THR A 73 -7.67 12.81 21.82
CA THR A 73 -7.11 12.15 22.98
C THR A 73 -8.14 12.03 24.09
N THR A 74 -8.11 10.91 24.81
CA THR A 74 -8.85 10.72 26.05
C THR A 74 -7.87 10.66 27.20
N GLY A 75 -7.99 11.54 28.16
CA GLY A 75 -7.08 11.62 29.31
C GLY A 75 -7.81 11.78 30.63
N GLN A 76 -7.19 11.28 31.71
CA GLN A 76 -7.63 11.55 33.08
C GLN A 76 -6.92 12.78 33.62
N SER A 77 -7.67 13.73 34.16
CA SER A 77 -7.14 14.89 34.87
C SER A 77 -7.64 14.90 36.30
N SER A 78 -7.07 15.78 37.13
CA SER A 78 -7.55 16.00 38.50
C SER A 78 -9.00 16.51 38.57
N LYS A 79 -9.56 16.90 37.42
CA LYS A 79 -10.95 17.40 37.27
C LYS A 79 -11.87 16.42 36.53
N GLY A 80 -11.41 15.19 36.25
CA GLY A 80 -12.12 14.16 35.48
C GLY A 80 -11.53 13.83 34.15
N THR A 81 -12.27 13.14 33.30
CA THR A 81 -11.86 12.80 31.92
C THR A 81 -11.85 14.07 31.06
N VAL A 82 -10.78 14.24 30.31
CA VAL A 82 -10.64 15.32 29.32
C VAL A 82 -10.53 14.69 27.94
N ASP A 83 -11.52 14.95 27.11
CA ASP A 83 -11.50 14.55 25.72
C ASP A 83 -11.07 15.74 24.85
N THR A 84 -10.07 15.52 24.02
CA THR A 84 -9.61 16.49 23.04
C THR A 84 -10.09 16.05 21.66
N ALA A 85 -10.61 17.00 20.90
CA ALA A 85 -10.98 16.80 19.50
C ALA A 85 -10.89 18.13 18.75
N PRO A 86 -10.74 18.13 17.42
CA PRO A 86 -10.76 19.34 16.60
C PRO A 86 -12.09 20.10 16.76
N LYS A 87 -12.01 21.41 16.98
CA LYS A 87 -13.15 22.25 17.36
C LYS A 87 -13.73 23.08 16.20
N ASN A 88 -12.96 23.21 15.12
CA ASN A 88 -13.32 24.01 13.97
C ASN A 88 -12.76 23.43 12.67
N ASP A 89 -13.19 23.98 11.52
CA ASP A 89 -12.81 23.48 10.22
C ASP A 89 -11.32 23.57 9.94
N GLU A 90 -10.62 24.55 10.46
CA GLU A 90 -9.17 24.70 10.28
C GLU A 90 -8.40 23.60 11.04
N GLU A 91 -8.84 23.24 12.23
CA GLU A 91 -8.24 22.13 12.98
C GLU A 91 -8.50 20.80 12.27
N TRP A 92 -9.73 20.54 11.81
CA TRP A 92 -10.05 19.35 11.02
C TRP A 92 -9.23 19.27 9.73
N LYS A 93 -9.07 20.41 9.03
CA LYS A 93 -8.24 20.50 7.84
C LYS A 93 -6.78 20.14 8.10
N LYS A 94 -6.21 20.56 9.24
CA LYS A 94 -4.86 20.20 9.64
C LYS A 94 -4.70 18.70 9.85
N VAL A 95 -5.65 18.07 10.55
CA VAL A 95 -5.64 16.61 10.75
C VAL A 95 -5.76 15.88 9.42
N ARG A 96 -6.63 16.38 8.52
CA ARG A 96 -6.77 15.83 7.18
C ARG A 96 -5.47 15.88 6.37
N GLN A 97 -4.72 16.98 6.45
CA GLN A 97 -3.42 17.11 5.77
C GLN A 97 -2.43 16.07 6.30
N GLY A 98 -2.37 15.86 7.61
CA GLY A 98 -1.56 14.81 8.22
C GLY A 98 -1.96 13.41 7.74
N ALA A 99 -3.25 13.10 7.77
CA ALA A 99 -3.76 11.80 7.31
C ALA A 99 -3.44 11.53 5.83
N ILE A 100 -3.55 12.55 4.95
CA ILE A 100 -3.16 12.43 3.53
C ILE A 100 -1.66 12.21 3.40
N ALA A 101 -0.85 13.00 4.10
CA ALA A 101 0.61 12.87 4.03
C ALA A 101 1.08 11.49 4.50
N LEU A 102 0.49 10.97 5.57
CA LEU A 102 0.74 9.61 6.06
C LEU A 102 0.35 8.54 5.02
N THR A 103 -0.81 8.68 4.40
CA THR A 103 -1.29 7.76 3.35
C THR A 103 -0.33 7.74 2.15
N GLU A 104 0.08 8.90 1.68
CA GLU A 104 1.00 9.02 0.53
C GLU A 104 2.43 8.59 0.87
N ALA A 105 2.87 8.77 2.12
CA ALA A 105 4.17 8.28 2.58
C ALA A 105 4.30 6.75 2.40
N ALA A 106 3.23 6.00 2.62
CA ALA A 106 3.23 4.55 2.39
C ALA A 106 3.55 4.19 0.92
N ASN A 107 3.07 4.97 -0.06
CA ASN A 107 3.43 4.83 -1.47
C ASN A 107 4.92 5.08 -1.71
N LEU A 108 5.51 6.06 -1.01
CA LEU A 108 6.95 6.34 -1.10
C LEU A 108 7.78 5.17 -0.55
N LEU A 109 7.34 4.49 0.51
CA LEU A 109 8.00 3.32 1.07
C LEU A 109 7.96 2.12 0.11
N MET A 110 6.93 2.01 -0.73
CA MET A 110 6.79 0.95 -1.73
C MET A 110 7.64 1.17 -2.98
N MET A 111 8.28 2.32 -3.16
CA MET A 111 9.13 2.58 -4.32
C MET A 111 10.36 1.66 -4.33
N PRO A 112 10.67 0.99 -5.44
CA PRO A 112 11.85 0.13 -5.54
C PRO A 112 13.16 0.95 -5.52
N GLY A 113 14.25 0.32 -5.08
CA GLY A 113 15.60 0.94 -5.11
C GLY A 113 15.83 2.00 -4.04
N ARG A 114 14.97 2.11 -3.04
CA ARG A 114 15.16 3.01 -1.91
C ARG A 114 16.03 2.34 -0.86
N HIS A 115 17.11 3.01 -0.45
CA HIS A 115 17.95 2.57 0.66
C HIS A 115 17.28 2.78 2.01
N VAL A 116 17.66 1.98 3.00
CA VAL A 116 17.12 2.10 4.36
C VAL A 116 17.63 3.36 5.05
N ALA A 117 18.94 3.63 4.96
CA ALA A 117 19.59 4.77 5.59
C ALA A 117 20.71 5.33 4.68
N ALA A 118 21.26 6.48 5.04
CA ALA A 118 22.37 7.07 4.31
C ALA A 118 23.67 6.25 4.49
N PRO A 119 24.61 6.33 3.54
CA PRO A 119 25.88 5.61 3.63
C PRO A 119 26.63 5.92 4.93
N GLY A 120 26.98 4.89 5.68
CA GLY A 120 27.72 5.01 6.94
C GLY A 120 26.88 5.18 8.19
N GLU A 121 25.57 5.35 8.08
CA GLU A 121 24.67 5.33 9.23
C GLU A 121 24.63 3.94 9.88
N LYS A 122 24.41 3.93 11.18
CA LYS A 122 24.39 2.75 12.04
C LYS A 122 23.09 2.68 12.83
N SER A 123 22.80 1.50 13.37
CA SER A 123 21.78 1.32 14.39
C SER A 123 22.04 2.23 15.59
N GLU A 124 20.98 2.82 16.13
CA GLU A 124 21.05 3.64 17.34
C GLU A 124 21.09 2.77 18.61
N THR A 125 20.54 1.56 18.54
CA THR A 125 20.48 0.61 19.65
C THR A 125 20.99 -0.79 19.19
N PRO A 126 22.33 -0.94 19.03
CA PRO A 126 22.91 -2.21 18.59
C PRO A 126 22.48 -3.39 19.47
N GLY A 127 22.09 -4.50 18.85
CA GLY A 127 21.62 -5.70 19.53
C GLY A 127 20.10 -5.76 19.76
N VAL A 128 19.41 -4.64 19.74
CA VAL A 128 17.94 -4.55 19.68
C VAL A 128 17.50 -4.30 18.25
N GLU A 129 18.01 -3.23 17.67
CA GLU A 129 17.77 -2.87 16.29
C GLU A 129 18.73 -3.59 15.35
N LEU A 130 18.25 -3.89 14.15
CA LEU A 130 19.10 -4.32 13.05
C LEU A 130 19.94 -3.16 12.52
N GLU A 131 21.11 -3.48 11.97
CA GLU A 131 21.85 -2.55 11.17
C GLU A 131 21.10 -2.20 9.88
N PRO A 132 21.21 -0.98 9.34
CA PRO A 132 20.50 -0.59 8.11
C PRO A 132 20.73 -1.55 6.93
N SER A 133 21.91 -2.13 6.81
CA SER A 133 22.23 -3.13 5.78
C SER A 133 21.45 -4.43 5.97
N GLU A 134 21.26 -4.86 7.21
CA GLU A 134 20.48 -6.08 7.53
C GLU A 134 18.99 -5.86 7.24
N MET A 135 18.46 -4.67 7.56
CA MET A 135 17.10 -4.27 7.19
C MET A 135 16.91 -4.30 5.67
N GLU A 136 17.86 -3.75 4.92
CA GLU A 136 17.83 -3.70 3.45
C GLU A 136 17.86 -5.11 2.85
N GLU A 137 18.66 -6.02 3.39
CA GLU A 137 18.69 -7.41 2.98
C GLU A 137 17.34 -8.12 3.22
N LEU A 138 16.71 -7.91 4.38
CA LEU A 138 15.40 -8.48 4.68
C LEU A 138 14.31 -7.95 3.73
N ILE A 139 14.30 -6.65 3.47
CA ILE A 139 13.35 -6.01 2.55
C ILE A 139 13.53 -6.56 1.14
N ASN A 140 14.77 -6.69 0.67
CA ASN A 140 15.07 -7.20 -0.67
C ASN A 140 14.78 -8.69 -0.81
N LYS A 141 14.98 -9.48 0.25
CA LYS A 141 14.71 -10.92 0.29
C LYS A 141 13.23 -11.25 0.15
N ASP A 142 12.36 -10.43 0.76
CA ASP A 142 10.90 -10.59 0.66
C ASP A 142 10.21 -9.24 0.42
N ARG A 143 10.41 -8.74 -0.79
CA ARG A 143 9.81 -7.49 -1.24
C ARG A 143 8.29 -7.51 -1.19
N ALA A 144 7.66 -8.65 -1.40
CA ALA A 144 6.21 -8.80 -1.36
C ALA A 144 5.66 -8.53 0.05
N SER A 145 6.32 -9.07 1.09
CA SER A 145 5.98 -8.83 2.49
C SER A 145 6.15 -7.34 2.86
N TRP A 146 7.23 -6.71 2.41
CA TRP A 146 7.44 -5.27 2.61
C TRP A 146 6.30 -4.44 2.01
N VAL A 147 5.96 -4.68 0.74
CA VAL A 147 4.88 -3.97 0.05
C VAL A 147 3.54 -4.20 0.75
N MET A 148 3.25 -5.44 1.17
CA MET A 148 2.03 -5.75 1.91
C MET A 148 1.93 -4.93 3.22
N ARG A 149 3.02 -4.78 3.98
CA ARG A 149 3.02 -4.00 5.23
C ARG A 149 2.86 -2.50 4.98
N ALA A 150 3.57 -1.96 3.99
CA ALA A 150 3.37 -0.57 3.58
C ALA A 150 1.94 -0.32 3.07
N THR A 151 1.33 -1.30 2.40
CA THR A 151 -0.09 -1.24 2.01
C THR A 151 -1.01 -1.17 3.24
N LYS A 152 -0.69 -1.87 4.34
CA LYS A 152 -1.48 -1.77 5.58
C LYS A 152 -1.41 -0.38 6.20
N LEU A 153 -0.26 0.28 6.17
CA LEU A 153 -0.16 1.69 6.58
C LEU A 153 -0.98 2.61 5.66
N HIS A 154 -0.95 2.37 4.35
CA HIS A 154 -1.78 3.11 3.39
C HIS A 154 -3.28 2.94 3.69
N GLU A 155 -3.74 1.72 3.94
CA GLU A 155 -5.14 1.43 4.27
C GLU A 155 -5.56 2.14 5.57
N ALA A 156 -4.72 2.11 6.60
CA ALA A 156 -4.98 2.80 7.87
C ALA A 156 -5.01 4.34 7.68
N GLY A 157 -4.07 4.88 6.91
CA GLY A 157 -4.06 6.31 6.57
C GLY A 157 -5.32 6.74 5.79
N LEU A 158 -5.77 5.92 4.83
CA LEU A 158 -7.00 6.19 4.09
C LEU A 158 -8.24 6.15 5.00
N ALA A 159 -8.28 5.21 5.95
CA ALA A 159 -9.35 5.17 6.96
C ALA A 159 -9.34 6.42 7.85
N ALA A 160 -8.15 6.94 8.19
CA ALA A 160 -8.02 8.21 8.91
C ALA A 160 -8.58 9.39 8.10
N VAL A 161 -8.28 9.47 6.79
CA VAL A 161 -8.87 10.50 5.91
C VAL A 161 -10.40 10.43 5.94
N GLN A 162 -10.97 9.23 5.83
CA GLN A 162 -12.42 9.04 5.86
C GLN A 162 -13.05 9.45 7.20
N ALA A 163 -12.42 9.10 8.33
CA ALA A 163 -12.88 9.48 9.67
C ALA A 163 -12.84 11.01 9.87
N VAL A 164 -11.77 11.64 9.39
CA VAL A 164 -11.59 13.11 9.45
C VAL A 164 -12.59 13.83 8.54
N ASP A 165 -12.84 13.32 7.34
CA ASP A 165 -13.83 13.89 6.41
C ASP A 165 -15.26 13.81 6.97
N ALA A 166 -15.55 12.76 7.77
CA ALA A 166 -16.79 12.63 8.52
C ALA A 166 -16.84 13.51 9.78
N LYS A 167 -15.71 14.13 10.17
CA LYS A 167 -15.55 14.85 11.45
C LYS A 167 -15.99 14.03 12.65
N ASP A 168 -15.61 12.75 12.67
CA ASP A 168 -15.97 11.78 13.69
C ASP A 168 -14.77 11.50 14.62
N PRO A 169 -14.68 12.14 15.80
CA PRO A 169 -13.55 11.99 16.70
C PRO A 169 -13.37 10.54 17.19
N GLN A 170 -14.47 9.82 17.42
CA GLN A 170 -14.41 8.44 17.88
C GLN A 170 -13.75 7.53 16.81
N LYS A 171 -14.10 7.71 15.54
CA LYS A 171 -13.46 6.97 14.46
C LYS A 171 -12.02 7.37 14.25
N VAL A 172 -11.65 8.64 14.43
CA VAL A 172 -10.25 9.07 14.37
C VAL A 172 -9.44 8.36 15.47
N PHE A 173 -9.98 8.26 16.69
CA PHE A 173 -9.35 7.53 17.79
C PHE A 173 -9.15 6.03 17.45
N GLU A 174 -10.20 5.36 16.96
CA GLU A 174 -10.16 3.94 16.55
C GLU A 174 -9.15 3.67 15.42
N VAL A 175 -9.06 4.58 14.47
CA VAL A 175 -8.08 4.47 13.38
C VAL A 175 -6.65 4.72 13.87
N GLY A 176 -6.46 5.52 14.90
CA GLY A 176 -5.18 5.69 15.56
C GLY A 176 -4.55 4.36 15.98
N GLU A 177 -5.34 3.45 16.54
CA GLU A 177 -4.89 2.09 16.87
C GLU A 177 -4.53 1.26 15.63
N GLN A 178 -5.21 1.45 14.50
CA GLN A 178 -4.89 0.74 13.26
C GLN A 178 -3.56 1.25 12.66
N ILE A 179 -3.30 2.54 12.76
CA ILE A 179 -2.02 3.14 12.36
C ILE A 179 -0.90 2.56 13.21
N GLU A 180 -1.05 2.54 14.54
CA GLU A 180 -0.10 1.95 15.47
C GLU A 180 0.21 0.50 15.13
N GLN A 181 -0.82 -0.32 14.94
CA GLN A 181 -0.66 -1.72 14.55
C GLN A 181 0.09 -1.89 13.22
N ALA A 182 -0.15 -1.01 12.24
CA ALA A 182 0.55 -1.06 10.96
C ALA A 182 2.05 -0.72 11.13
N CYS A 183 2.37 0.31 11.93
CA CYS A 183 3.73 0.69 12.27
C CYS A 183 4.46 -0.44 13.00
N GLU A 184 3.90 -0.93 14.10
CA GLU A 184 4.50 -1.96 14.93
C GLU A 184 4.72 -3.28 14.19
N ASN A 185 3.75 -3.72 13.38
CA ASN A 185 3.90 -4.94 12.59
C ASN A 185 5.03 -4.86 11.57
N CYS A 186 5.34 -3.66 11.05
CA CYS A 186 6.45 -3.43 10.15
C CYS A 186 7.78 -3.35 10.92
N HIS A 187 7.84 -2.52 11.96
CA HIS A 187 9.03 -2.28 12.77
C HIS A 187 9.56 -3.56 13.41
N ARG A 188 8.69 -4.38 14.00
CA ARG A 188 9.07 -5.67 14.59
C ARG A 188 9.65 -6.66 13.59
N GLN A 189 9.36 -6.54 12.34
CA GLN A 189 9.96 -7.43 11.34
C GLN A 189 11.27 -6.90 10.79
N TYR A 190 11.39 -5.60 10.59
CA TYR A 190 12.48 -5.02 9.82
C TYR A 190 13.42 -4.14 10.64
N TRP A 191 12.98 -3.61 11.78
CA TRP A 191 13.80 -2.70 12.58
C TRP A 191 14.29 -3.35 13.88
N TYR A 192 13.38 -3.79 14.75
CA TYR A 192 13.74 -4.36 16.04
C TYR A 192 13.13 -5.77 16.30
N PRO A 193 13.46 -6.77 15.45
CA PRO A 193 12.89 -8.12 15.60
C PRO A 193 13.30 -8.82 16.90
N ASN A 194 14.32 -8.31 17.58
CA ASN A 194 14.86 -8.85 18.82
C ASN A 194 14.34 -8.14 20.08
N GLU A 195 13.48 -7.14 19.93
CA GLU A 195 12.90 -6.44 21.07
C GLU A 195 12.06 -7.40 21.92
N GLN A 196 12.42 -7.51 23.20
CA GLN A 196 11.62 -8.25 24.16
C GLN A 196 10.58 -7.32 24.77
N ILE A 197 9.32 -7.50 24.36
CA ILE A 197 8.21 -6.77 24.97
C ILE A 197 7.98 -7.37 26.35
N PRO A 198 8.07 -6.55 27.44
CA PRO A 198 7.70 -7.03 28.75
C PRO A 198 6.24 -7.53 28.73
N PRO A 199 5.93 -8.63 29.41
CA PRO A 199 4.55 -9.08 29.53
C PRO A 199 3.72 -7.96 30.13
N VAL A 200 2.59 -7.65 29.49
CA VAL A 200 1.61 -6.69 30.03
C VAL A 200 1.24 -7.15 31.45
N PRO A 201 1.45 -6.35 32.49
CA PRO A 201 1.06 -6.74 33.83
C PRO A 201 -0.44 -7.07 33.82
N ALA A 202 -0.80 -8.25 34.33
CA ALA A 202 -2.19 -8.65 34.44
C ALA A 202 -2.94 -7.52 35.17
N SER A 203 -3.94 -6.94 34.48
CA SER A 203 -4.79 -5.95 35.10
C SER A 203 -5.41 -6.57 36.38
N THR A 204 -5.01 -6.10 37.54
CA THR A 204 -5.69 -6.43 38.77
C THR A 204 -7.12 -5.88 38.66
N GLN A 205 -8.06 -6.78 38.38
CA GLN A 205 -9.50 -6.52 38.49
C GLN A 205 -9.88 -6.27 39.92
#